data_817a462772c10873fca6f81d9ca8c3e2
#
_entry.id   817a462772c10873fca6f81d9ca8c3e2
#
_cell.length_a   1.000
_cell.length_b   1.000
_cell.length_c   1.000
_cell.angle_alpha   90.00
_cell.angle_beta   90.00
_cell.angle_gamma   90.00
#
_symmetry.space_group_name_H-M   'P 1'
#
loop_
_entity.id
_entity.type
_entity.pdbx_description
1 polymer ?
#
loop_
_entity_poly.entity_id
_entity_poly.type
_entity_poly.pdbx_seq_one_letter_code
_entity_poly.pdbx_strand_id
1 'polypeptide(L)' 'MRQIEVIQDSIDYIEENLKTEITAAELADHAGFSLFHFYRLFHVETGMPVRQYILQRRLLNAIYEMAQGRKKLM' A
#
# COMPACT_ATOMS: atom_id res chain seq x y z
N MET A 1 -17.68 2.20 10.64
CA MET A 1 -17.05 2.11 9.33
C MET A 1 -16.89 0.65 8.95
N ARG A 2 -17.23 0.30 7.71
CA ARG A 2 -17.11 -1.09 7.30
C ARG A 2 -15.63 -1.45 7.09
N GLN A 3 -15.31 -2.73 7.28
CA GLN A 3 -13.93 -3.21 7.20
C GLN A 3 -13.31 -2.95 5.82
N ILE A 4 -14.10 -3.12 4.77
CA ILE A 4 -13.60 -2.90 3.41
C ILE A 4 -13.23 -1.42 3.20
N GLU A 5 -13.96 -0.49 3.82
CA GLU A 5 -13.65 0.93 3.73
C GLU A 5 -12.34 1.27 4.43
N VAL A 6 -12.08 0.61 5.56
CA VAL A 6 -10.83 0.79 6.29
C VAL A 6 -9.65 0.34 5.44
N ILE A 7 -9.79 -0.81 4.78
CA ILE A 7 -8.74 -1.32 3.90
C ILE A 7 -8.57 -0.44 2.67
N GLN A 8 -9.65 0.08 2.10
CA GLN A 8 -9.56 0.99 0.96
C GLN A 8 -8.81 2.27 1.35
N ASP A 9 -9.09 2.82 2.54
CA ASP A 9 -8.37 3.99 3.03
C ASP A 9 -6.88 3.71 3.18
N SER A 10 -6.54 2.50 3.65
CA SER A 10 -5.14 2.09 3.78
C SER A 10 -4.46 2.01 2.41
N ILE A 11 -5.16 1.48 1.43
CA ILE A 11 -4.64 1.39 0.06
C ILE A 11 -4.40 2.79 -0.50
N ASP A 12 -5.35 3.70 -0.29
CA ASP A 12 -5.21 5.07 -0.76
C ASP A 12 -4.00 5.75 -0.13
N TYR A 13 -3.79 5.52 1.17
CA TYR A 13 -2.62 6.05 1.87
C TYR A 13 -1.33 5.49 1.30
N ILE A 14 -1.30 4.19 1.02
CA ILE A 14 -0.13 3.55 0.41
C ILE A 14 0.17 4.18 -0.94
N GLU A 15 -0.85 4.36 -1.79
CA GLU A 15 -0.66 4.94 -3.12
C GLU A 15 -0.13 6.36 -3.08
N GLU A 16 -0.56 7.14 -2.10
CA GLU A 16 -0.09 8.52 -1.94
C GLU A 16 1.34 8.61 -1.41
N ASN A 17 1.86 7.52 -0.86
CA ASN A 17 3.15 7.52 -0.16
C ASN A 17 4.11 6.46 -0.66
N LEU A 18 4.00 6.06 -1.93
CA LEU A 18 4.83 4.99 -2.48
C LEU A 18 6.33 5.31 -2.43
N LYS A 19 6.69 6.58 -2.43
CA LYS A 19 8.10 7.00 -2.42
C LYS A 19 8.63 7.31 -1.04
N THR A 20 7.79 7.20 -0.02
CA THR A 20 8.21 7.43 1.36
C THR A 20 8.22 6.11 2.10
N GLU A 21 8.81 6.11 3.29
CA GLU A 21 8.82 4.91 4.10
C GLU A 21 7.46 4.72 4.74
N ILE A 22 6.86 3.55 4.51
CA ILE A 22 5.56 3.18 5.07
C ILE A 22 5.73 1.90 5.85
N THR A 23 5.23 1.87 7.09
CA THR A 23 5.24 0.65 7.90
C THR A 23 3.81 0.16 8.10
N ALA A 24 3.68 -1.16 8.28
CA ALA A 24 2.38 -1.75 8.58
C ALA A 24 1.86 -1.23 9.92
N ALA A 25 2.77 -0.91 10.86
CA ALA A 25 2.38 -0.35 12.15
C ALA A 25 1.70 1.00 11.99
N GLU A 26 2.21 1.87 11.12
CA GLU A 26 1.57 3.15 10.82
C GLU A 26 0.17 2.95 10.27
N LEU A 27 0.03 2.02 9.34
CA LEU A 27 -1.26 1.75 8.71
C LEU A 27 -2.26 1.22 9.71
N ALA A 28 -1.82 0.31 10.58
CA ALA A 28 -2.68 -0.26 11.62
C ALA A 28 -3.13 0.82 12.60
N ASP A 29 -2.20 1.66 13.01
CA ASP A 29 -2.47 2.75 13.94
C ASP A 29 -3.47 3.74 13.33
N HIS A 30 -3.26 4.10 12.08
CA HIS A 30 -4.16 5.00 11.35
C HIS A 30 -5.57 4.41 11.24
N ALA A 31 -5.66 3.09 11.07
CA ALA A 31 -6.94 2.39 10.95
C ALA A 31 -7.61 2.16 12.30
N GLY A 32 -6.89 2.36 13.40
CA GLY A 32 -7.41 2.11 14.75
C GLY A 32 -7.42 0.64 15.12
N PHE A 33 -6.56 -0.17 14.50
CA PHE A 33 -6.47 -1.61 14.75
C PHE A 33 -5.13 -1.97 15.35
N SER A 34 -5.08 -3.13 16.03
CA SER A 34 -3.81 -3.72 16.39
C SER A 34 -3.10 -4.15 15.11
N LEU A 35 -1.79 -4.27 15.18
CA LEU A 35 -0.99 -4.70 14.04
C LEU A 35 -1.44 -6.07 13.52
N PHE A 36 -1.68 -7.01 14.44
CA PHE A 36 -2.11 -8.36 14.09
C PHE A 36 -3.46 -8.35 13.38
N HIS A 37 -4.41 -7.59 13.92
CA HIS A 37 -5.76 -7.48 13.32
C HIS A 37 -5.68 -6.85 11.94
N PHE A 38 -4.85 -5.82 11.79
CA PHE A 38 -4.69 -5.16 10.50
C PHE A 38 -4.09 -6.11 9.45
N TYR A 39 -3.06 -6.86 9.81
CA TYR A 39 -2.47 -7.83 8.90
C TYR A 39 -3.50 -8.84 8.40
N ARG A 40 -4.29 -9.37 9.31
CA ARG A 40 -5.31 -10.36 8.96
C ARG A 40 -6.35 -9.76 8.03
N LEU A 41 -6.85 -8.59 8.40
CA LEU A 41 -7.92 -7.95 7.64
C LEU A 41 -7.44 -7.59 6.24
N PHE A 42 -6.25 -7.03 6.13
CA PHE A 42 -5.69 -6.68 4.82
C PHE A 42 -5.57 -7.90 3.93
N HIS A 43 -5.05 -9.01 4.48
CA HIS A 43 -4.89 -10.24 3.72
C HIS A 43 -6.25 -10.80 3.26
N VAL A 44 -7.24 -10.78 4.13
CA VAL A 44 -8.57 -11.29 3.79
C VAL A 44 -9.21 -10.46 2.68
N GLU A 45 -9.10 -9.14 2.77
CA GLU A 45 -9.76 -8.25 1.82
C GLU A 45 -9.04 -8.14 0.48
N THR A 46 -7.71 -8.23 0.47
CA THR A 46 -6.94 -8.03 -0.76
C THR A 46 -6.36 -9.32 -1.34
N GLY A 47 -6.33 -10.38 -0.56
CA GLY A 47 -5.72 -11.64 -0.98
C GLY A 47 -4.22 -11.67 -0.87
N MET A 48 -3.59 -10.63 -0.30
CA MET A 48 -2.13 -10.61 -0.19
C MET A 48 -1.68 -9.89 1.08
N PRO A 49 -0.52 -10.27 1.64
CA PRO A 49 0.03 -9.56 2.80
C PRO A 49 0.33 -8.10 2.48
N VAL A 50 0.11 -7.21 3.43
CA VAL A 50 0.28 -5.77 3.21
C VAL A 50 1.69 -5.40 2.79
N ARG A 51 2.72 -6.05 3.37
CA ARG A 51 4.10 -5.76 3.01
C ARG A 51 4.39 -6.12 1.56
N GLN A 52 3.85 -7.24 1.11
CA GLN A 52 3.99 -7.68 -0.28
C GLN A 52 3.28 -6.70 -1.21
N TYR A 53 2.10 -6.24 -0.81
CA TYR A 53 1.34 -5.26 -1.58
C TYR A 53 2.15 -3.97 -1.78
N ILE A 54 2.70 -3.44 -0.70
CA ILE A 54 3.50 -2.21 -0.76
C ILE A 54 4.70 -2.39 -1.68
N LEU A 55 5.43 -3.49 -1.50
CA LEU A 55 6.62 -3.75 -2.30
C LEU A 55 6.28 -3.87 -3.78
N GLN A 56 5.22 -4.60 -4.09
CA GLN A 56 4.79 -4.80 -5.46
C GLN A 56 4.38 -3.48 -6.12
N ARG A 57 3.64 -2.65 -5.39
CA ARG A 57 3.22 -1.35 -5.92
C ARG A 57 4.41 -0.42 -6.14
N ARG A 58 5.36 -0.43 -5.23
CA ARG A 58 6.58 0.37 -5.38
C ARG A 58 7.38 -0.05 -6.62
N LEU A 59 7.50 -1.34 -6.82
CA LEU A 59 8.23 -1.86 -7.98
C LEU A 59 7.54 -1.46 -9.28
N LEU A 60 6.24 -1.67 -9.37
CA LEU A 60 5.49 -1.32 -10.58
C LEU A 60 5.53 0.18 -10.86
N ASN A 61 5.43 0.99 -9.81
CA ASN A 61 5.50 2.43 -9.95
C ASN A 61 6.88 2.89 -10.44
N ALA A 62 7.95 2.25 -9.94
CA ALA A 62 9.30 2.56 -10.37
C ALA A 62 9.49 2.21 -11.85
N ILE A 63 8.98 1.07 -12.26
CA ILE A 63 9.05 0.64 -13.66
C ILE A 63 8.30 1.64 -14.55
N TYR A 64 7.12 2.05 -14.13
CA TYR A 64 6.32 3.03 -14.86
C TYR A 64 7.07 4.35 -15.03
N GLU A 65 7.67 4.85 -13.95
CA GLU A 65 8.42 6.11 -14.00
C GLU A 65 9.66 6.00 -14.90
N MET A 66 10.34 4.87 -14.88
CA MET A 66 11.47 4.64 -15.75
C MET A 66 11.05 4.67 -17.23
N ALA A 67 9.92 4.06 -17.55
CA ALA A 67 9.39 4.09 -18.90
C ALA A 67 9.01 5.51 -19.34
N GLN A 68 8.42 6.29 -18.42
CA GLN A 68 8.09 7.68 -18.71
C GLN A 68 9.34 8.53 -18.90
N GLY A 69 10.37 8.27 -18.09
CA GLY A 69 11.65 8.97 -18.24
C GLY A 69 12.30 8.72 -19.57
N ARG A 70 12.25 7.49 -20.05
CA ARG A 70 12.79 7.15 -21.37
C ARG A 70 12.07 7.90 -22.49
N LYS A 71 10.74 8.00 -22.38
CA LYS A 71 9.95 8.74 -23.36
C LYS A 71 10.32 10.21 -23.38
N LYS A 72 10.61 10.80 -22.25
CA LYS A 72 11.00 12.20 -22.15
C LYS A 72 12.38 12.46 -22.76
N LEU A 73 13.26 11.47 -22.71
CA LEU A 73 14.61 11.61 -23.23
C LEU A 73 14.67 11.40 -24.75
N MET A 74 13.62 10.85 -25.31
CA MET A 74 13.53 10.64 -26.76
C MET A 74 12.67 11.69 -27.40
#